data_388cd81284677b967171a67f3a72bec0
#
_entry.id   388cd81284677b967171a67f3a72bec0
#
_cell.length_a   1.000
_cell.length_b   1.000
_cell.length_c   1.000
_cell.angle_alpha   90.00
_cell.angle_beta   90.00
_cell.angle_gamma   90.00
#
_symmetry.space_group_name_H-M   'P 1'
#
loop_
_entity.id
_entity.type
_entity.pdbx_description
1 polymer ?
#
loop_
_entity_poly.entity_id
_entity_poly.type
_entity_poly.pdbx_seq_one_letter_code
_entity_poly.pdbx_strand_id
1 'polypeptide(L)'
;MKDYKIVSCASFGSSGSGVVTDYLSEFENINNFGDFEFRFLQDFGGVTSLEDTLVNSYHRLNSDIAIQNFINYVEWQAGDIFNKRYEQFFHGQFKKISYDFLSKLLDVTWDGFWGEYLVMAPRWKSYLLYKIYPHFMRLLGGNRKYIAHYIPHRDMYFSSPTKVYFCECVKWYLTALCEVIDPSNKYDYIYFDQLLPPTGINRYFDYFEKMKAIVVDRDPRDYYLENVVRWGEGWVPKDVNKFVVLYRNCLLYTSPSPRDRSLSR
;
A
#
# COMPACT_ATOMS: atom_id res chain seq x y z
N MET A 1 6.74 -6.56 -22.93
CA MET A 1 6.74 -5.51 -21.88
C MET A 1 8.15 -4.98 -21.76
N LYS A 2 8.29 -3.65 -21.64
CA LYS A 2 9.59 -3.01 -21.43
C LYS A 2 10.06 -3.29 -19.99
N ASP A 3 11.37 -3.49 -19.85
CA ASP A 3 12.02 -3.66 -18.55
C ASP A 3 12.40 -2.27 -18.00
N TYR A 4 11.50 -1.66 -17.22
CA TYR A 4 11.73 -0.36 -16.60
C TYR A 4 12.70 -0.48 -15.42
N LYS A 5 13.61 0.50 -15.33
CA LYS A 5 14.51 0.66 -14.18
C LYS A 5 13.84 1.59 -13.18
N ILE A 6 13.47 1.07 -12.04
CA ILE A 6 12.82 1.86 -10.98
C ILE A 6 13.86 2.28 -9.95
N VAL A 7 13.78 3.54 -9.52
CA VAL A 7 14.54 4.09 -8.40
C VAL A 7 13.55 4.52 -7.34
N SER A 8 13.81 4.22 -6.08
CA SER A 8 12.99 4.71 -4.97
C SER A 8 13.87 5.24 -3.85
N CYS A 9 13.48 6.38 -3.29
CA CYS A 9 13.95 6.81 -2.00
C CYS A 9 13.13 6.10 -0.91
N ALA A 10 13.82 5.49 0.03
CA ALA A 10 13.23 4.84 1.20
C ALA A 10 13.66 5.61 2.45
N SER A 11 12.73 6.26 3.11
CA SER A 11 13.02 7.10 4.26
C SER A 11 11.84 7.13 5.23
N PHE A 12 12.07 7.62 6.43
CA PHE A 12 10.98 8.05 7.30
C PHE A 12 10.59 9.50 6.98
N GLY A 13 9.34 9.85 7.21
CA GLY A 13 8.87 11.23 7.04
C GLY A 13 9.82 12.23 7.74
N SER A 14 10.10 13.34 7.09
CA SER A 14 11.02 14.40 7.58
C SER A 14 12.49 13.98 7.73
N SER A 15 12.93 12.89 7.10
CA SER A 15 14.36 12.52 7.11
C SER A 15 15.18 13.17 6.01
N GLY A 16 14.54 13.83 5.03
CA GLY A 16 15.22 14.60 3.98
C GLY A 16 15.21 13.92 2.60
N SER A 17 14.23 13.07 2.30
CA SER A 17 14.06 12.47 0.96
C SER A 17 13.88 13.52 -0.15
N GLY A 18 13.31 14.68 0.16
CA GLY A 18 13.18 15.80 -0.80
C GLY A 18 14.49 16.21 -1.46
N VAL A 19 15.63 16.17 -0.72
CA VAL A 19 16.95 16.46 -1.31
C VAL A 19 17.30 15.46 -2.41
N VAL A 20 16.95 14.18 -2.24
CA VAL A 20 17.17 13.15 -3.27
C VAL A 20 16.26 13.41 -4.47
N THR A 21 15.00 13.77 -4.22
CA THR A 21 14.02 14.14 -5.24
C THR A 21 14.50 15.32 -6.08
N ASP A 22 14.95 16.40 -5.42
CA ASP A 22 15.47 17.59 -6.09
C ASP A 22 16.72 17.25 -6.92
N TYR A 23 17.66 16.50 -6.35
CA TYR A 23 18.87 16.08 -7.07
C TYR A 23 18.55 15.24 -8.31
N LEU A 24 17.62 14.28 -8.19
CA LEU A 24 17.22 13.42 -9.31
C LEU A 24 16.43 14.19 -10.38
N SER A 25 15.81 15.32 -10.04
CA SER A 25 15.08 16.16 -11.00
C SER A 25 16.01 16.87 -12.00
N GLU A 26 17.30 17.00 -11.68
CA GLU A 26 18.31 17.59 -12.58
C GLU A 26 18.67 16.68 -13.78
N PHE A 27 18.22 15.42 -13.78
CA PHE A 27 18.53 14.46 -14.84
C PHE A 27 17.38 14.30 -15.83
N GLU A 28 17.59 14.68 -17.09
CA GLU A 28 16.56 14.61 -18.14
C GLU A 28 16.07 13.18 -18.47
N ASN A 29 16.89 12.17 -18.17
CA ASN A 29 16.56 10.75 -18.41
C ASN A 29 15.86 10.05 -17.23
N ILE A 30 15.53 10.79 -16.17
CA ILE A 30 14.78 10.30 -15.02
C ILE A 30 13.41 10.96 -14.98
N ASN A 31 12.34 10.17 -14.96
CA ASN A 31 11.02 10.70 -14.65
C ASN A 31 10.91 10.91 -13.14
N ASN A 32 10.47 12.10 -12.72
CA ASN A 32 10.31 12.50 -11.33
C ASN A 32 8.95 13.17 -11.14
N PHE A 33 8.32 12.95 -9.99
CA PHE A 33 6.99 13.46 -9.64
C PHE A 33 7.02 14.59 -8.58
N GLY A 34 8.19 15.17 -8.33
CA GLY A 34 8.38 16.14 -7.26
C GLY A 34 8.22 15.50 -5.88
N ASP A 35 7.71 16.27 -4.93
CA ASP A 35 7.55 15.86 -3.51
C ASP A 35 6.41 14.88 -3.24
N PHE A 36 5.88 14.22 -4.27
CA PHE A 36 4.76 13.31 -4.10
C PHE A 36 5.22 11.91 -3.72
N GLU A 37 4.70 11.40 -2.60
CA GLU A 37 5.02 10.07 -2.07
C GLU A 37 4.12 8.98 -2.66
N PHE A 38 4.74 7.89 -3.14
CA PHE A 38 4.06 6.71 -3.69
C PHE A 38 4.22 5.53 -2.75
N ARG A 39 3.21 5.25 -1.95
CA ARG A 39 3.29 4.27 -0.85
C ARG A 39 2.52 2.97 -1.11
N PHE A 40 2.03 2.74 -2.33
CA PHE A 40 1.11 1.64 -2.64
C PHE A 40 1.71 0.23 -2.47
N LEU A 41 3.03 0.08 -2.40
CA LEU A 41 3.63 -1.19 -2.03
C LEU A 41 3.64 -1.41 -0.51
N GLN A 42 3.96 -0.38 0.27
CA GLN A 42 4.27 -0.50 1.68
C GLN A 42 3.12 -0.23 2.65
N ASP A 43 2.13 0.58 2.24
CA ASP A 43 1.05 0.97 3.13
C ASP A 43 0.14 -0.20 3.49
N PHE A 44 -0.53 -0.09 4.66
CA PHE A 44 -1.58 -1.03 5.04
C PHE A 44 -2.69 -1.02 3.99
N GLY A 45 -3.10 -2.20 3.55
CA GLY A 45 -4.04 -2.36 2.43
C GLY A 45 -3.36 -2.30 1.05
N GLY A 46 -2.07 -1.96 0.96
CA GLY A 46 -1.29 -2.02 -0.28
C GLY A 46 -0.82 -3.43 -0.65
N VAL A 47 0.11 -3.50 -1.59
CA VAL A 47 0.56 -4.78 -2.19
C VAL A 47 1.16 -5.75 -1.18
N THR A 48 2.00 -5.27 -0.24
CA THR A 48 2.60 -6.17 0.78
C THR A 48 1.57 -6.71 1.76
N SER A 49 0.52 -5.95 2.07
CA SER A 49 -0.59 -6.47 2.89
C SER A 49 -1.35 -7.60 2.20
N LEU A 50 -1.51 -7.51 0.86
CA LEU A 50 -2.05 -8.62 0.07
C LEU A 50 -1.13 -9.84 0.13
N GLU A 51 0.18 -9.68 -0.09
CA GLU A 51 1.13 -10.78 -0.03
C GLU A 51 1.10 -11.49 1.32
N ASP A 52 1.21 -10.73 2.41
CA ASP A 52 1.23 -11.28 3.76
C ASP A 52 0.00 -12.15 4.05
N THR A 53 -1.14 -11.78 3.48
CA THR A 53 -2.38 -12.51 3.68
C THR A 53 -2.58 -13.60 2.63
N LEU A 54 -2.51 -13.28 1.34
CA LEU A 54 -2.88 -14.22 0.28
C LEU A 54 -1.84 -15.34 0.08
N VAL A 55 -0.56 -15.06 0.36
CA VAL A 55 0.52 -16.03 0.20
C VAL A 55 0.80 -16.78 1.51
N ASN A 56 0.91 -16.04 2.63
CA ASN A 56 1.45 -16.60 3.86
C ASN A 56 0.38 -17.06 4.87
N SER A 57 -0.81 -16.44 4.85
CA SER A 57 -1.88 -16.71 5.82
C SER A 57 -3.28 -16.72 5.21
N TYR A 58 -3.37 -17.25 3.99
CA TYR A 58 -4.63 -17.35 3.29
C TYR A 58 -5.65 -18.20 4.05
N HIS A 59 -6.85 -17.70 4.10
CA HIS A 59 -8.04 -18.37 4.61
C HIS A 59 -9.23 -17.66 3.99
N ARG A 60 -10.37 -18.38 3.78
CA ARG A 60 -11.54 -17.81 3.10
C ARG A 60 -11.95 -16.41 3.57
N LEU A 61 -11.89 -16.13 4.88
CA LEU A 61 -12.22 -14.82 5.45
C LEU A 61 -11.06 -13.84 5.31
N ASN A 62 -9.83 -14.28 5.62
CA ASN A 62 -8.65 -13.42 5.54
C ASN A 62 -8.41 -12.93 4.12
N SER A 63 -8.54 -13.82 3.13
CA SER A 63 -8.39 -13.46 1.72
C SER A 63 -9.40 -12.40 1.32
N ASP A 64 -10.69 -12.59 1.67
CA ASP A 64 -11.73 -11.60 1.38
C ASP A 64 -11.44 -10.24 2.02
N ILE A 65 -11.08 -10.22 3.32
CA ILE A 65 -10.76 -8.97 4.04
C ILE A 65 -9.54 -8.27 3.41
N ALA A 66 -8.49 -9.00 3.08
CA ALA A 66 -7.29 -8.42 2.47
C ALA A 66 -7.60 -7.78 1.11
N ILE A 67 -8.39 -8.47 0.29
CA ILE A 67 -8.82 -7.97 -1.02
C ILE A 67 -9.72 -6.74 -0.88
N GLN A 68 -10.67 -6.74 0.05
CA GLN A 68 -11.51 -5.57 0.34
C GLN A 68 -10.68 -4.37 0.83
N ASN A 69 -9.68 -4.62 1.67
CA ASN A 69 -8.76 -3.57 2.13
C ASN A 69 -7.94 -2.99 0.96
N PHE A 70 -7.48 -3.84 0.05
CA PHE A 70 -6.78 -3.38 -1.15
C PHE A 70 -7.70 -2.55 -2.06
N ILE A 71 -8.93 -2.98 -2.30
CA ILE A 71 -9.93 -2.22 -3.05
C ILE A 71 -10.14 -0.84 -2.41
N ASN A 72 -10.39 -0.80 -1.10
CA ASN A 72 -10.57 0.46 -0.37
C ASN A 72 -9.33 1.36 -0.43
N TYR A 73 -8.15 0.78 -0.35
CA TYR A 73 -6.89 1.49 -0.49
C TYR A 73 -6.74 2.10 -1.89
N VAL A 74 -7.02 1.33 -2.94
CA VAL A 74 -6.98 1.80 -4.33
C VAL A 74 -7.98 2.93 -4.56
N GLU A 75 -9.22 2.80 -4.08
CA GLU A 75 -10.25 3.86 -4.20
C GLU A 75 -9.79 5.15 -3.50
N TRP A 76 -9.21 5.03 -2.30
CA TRP A 76 -8.68 6.18 -1.56
C TRP A 76 -7.49 6.82 -2.29
N GLN A 77 -6.56 6.03 -2.80
CA GLN A 77 -5.36 6.53 -3.47
C GLN A 77 -5.65 7.05 -4.89
N ALA A 78 -6.65 6.53 -5.57
CA ALA A 78 -7.10 7.08 -6.84
C ALA A 78 -7.57 8.54 -6.66
N GLY A 79 -8.26 8.81 -5.54
CA GLY A 79 -8.84 10.12 -5.26
C GLY A 79 -10.22 10.27 -5.87
N ASP A 80 -10.71 11.49 -5.87
CA ASP A 80 -12.02 11.86 -6.41
C ASP A 80 -11.91 13.01 -7.43
N ILE A 81 -13.07 13.54 -7.86
CA ILE A 81 -13.13 14.64 -8.84
C ILE A 81 -12.46 15.91 -8.31
N PHE A 82 -12.48 16.14 -7.00
CA PHE A 82 -11.94 17.34 -6.35
C PHE A 82 -10.49 17.19 -5.94
N ASN A 83 -10.08 15.96 -5.59
CA ASN A 83 -8.74 15.66 -5.11
C ASN A 83 -8.20 14.42 -5.82
N LYS A 84 -7.63 14.66 -7.01
CA LYS A 84 -6.96 13.62 -7.80
C LYS A 84 -5.62 13.29 -7.14
N ARG A 85 -5.57 12.20 -6.38
CA ARG A 85 -4.34 11.72 -5.74
C ARG A 85 -3.42 11.05 -6.79
N TYR A 86 -3.38 9.71 -6.83
CA TYR A 86 -2.53 8.99 -7.78
C TYR A 86 -3.01 9.13 -9.24
N GLU A 87 -4.30 9.24 -9.49
CA GLU A 87 -4.83 9.33 -10.87
C GLU A 87 -4.23 10.48 -11.69
N GLN A 88 -3.81 11.59 -11.06
CA GLN A 88 -3.15 12.70 -11.76
C GLN A 88 -1.80 12.30 -12.38
N PHE A 89 -1.08 11.37 -11.77
CA PHE A 89 0.24 10.91 -12.22
C PHE A 89 0.17 9.74 -13.21
N PHE A 90 -0.91 8.98 -13.15
CA PHE A 90 -1.13 7.80 -13.98
C PHE A 90 -2.19 8.04 -15.07
N HIS A 91 -2.40 9.28 -15.47
CA HIS A 91 -3.33 9.68 -16.57
C HIS A 91 -4.73 9.08 -16.43
N GLY A 92 -5.25 8.97 -15.20
CA GLY A 92 -6.56 8.38 -14.92
C GLY A 92 -6.62 6.85 -15.06
N GLN A 93 -5.47 6.16 -15.02
CA GLN A 93 -5.40 4.70 -15.22
C GLN A 93 -5.01 3.93 -13.96
N PHE A 94 -4.64 4.61 -12.86
CA PHE A 94 -4.18 3.93 -11.64
C PHE A 94 -5.21 2.92 -11.13
N LYS A 95 -6.43 3.35 -10.97
CA LYS A 95 -7.54 2.51 -10.49
C LYS A 95 -7.75 1.29 -11.41
N LYS A 96 -7.84 1.52 -12.72
CA LYS A 96 -8.04 0.45 -13.69
C LYS A 96 -6.94 -0.59 -13.62
N ILE A 97 -5.68 -0.16 -13.67
CA ILE A 97 -4.51 -1.06 -13.63
C ILE A 97 -4.46 -1.83 -12.30
N SER A 98 -4.84 -1.19 -11.19
CA SER A 98 -4.92 -1.84 -9.87
C SER A 98 -6.00 -2.92 -9.82
N TYR A 99 -7.17 -2.69 -10.44
CA TYR A 99 -8.21 -3.71 -10.56
C TYR A 99 -7.82 -4.83 -11.52
N ASP A 100 -7.13 -4.52 -12.62
CA ASP A 100 -6.59 -5.50 -13.55
C ASP A 100 -5.54 -6.40 -12.85
N PHE A 101 -4.68 -5.81 -12.00
CA PHE A 101 -3.75 -6.56 -11.14
C PHE A 101 -4.50 -7.48 -10.17
N LEU A 102 -5.50 -6.94 -9.48
CA LEU A 102 -6.31 -7.74 -8.56
C LEU A 102 -7.00 -8.90 -9.27
N SER A 103 -7.55 -8.67 -10.46
CA SER A 103 -8.25 -9.69 -11.24
C SER A 103 -7.36 -10.88 -11.61
N LYS A 104 -6.04 -10.66 -11.78
CA LYS A 104 -5.07 -11.74 -12.03
C LYS A 104 -4.83 -12.63 -10.80
N LEU A 105 -5.03 -12.08 -9.60
CA LEU A 105 -4.82 -12.81 -8.35
C LEU A 105 -6.07 -13.58 -7.90
N LEU A 106 -7.28 -13.20 -8.36
CA LEU A 106 -8.53 -13.79 -7.89
C LEU A 106 -8.72 -15.21 -8.41
N ASP A 107 -8.95 -16.15 -7.49
CA ASP A 107 -9.33 -17.53 -7.82
C ASP A 107 -10.85 -17.64 -7.97
N VAL A 108 -11.63 -17.02 -7.05
CA VAL A 108 -13.10 -17.13 -7.01
C VAL A 108 -13.72 -15.81 -6.53
N THR A 109 -14.81 -15.44 -7.18
CA THR A 109 -15.69 -14.33 -6.75
C THR A 109 -17.14 -14.84 -6.70
N TRP A 110 -17.87 -14.47 -5.65
CA TRP A 110 -19.29 -14.84 -5.52
C TRP A 110 -20.07 -13.77 -4.75
N ASP A 111 -21.38 -13.74 -4.98
CA ASP A 111 -22.31 -12.91 -4.20
C ASP A 111 -22.58 -13.59 -2.86
N GLY A 112 -22.23 -12.96 -1.74
CA GLY A 112 -22.31 -13.60 -0.44
C GLY A 112 -22.18 -12.66 0.75
N PHE A 113 -22.02 -13.27 1.90
CA PHE A 113 -21.91 -12.56 3.16
C PHE A 113 -21.14 -13.37 4.21
N TRP A 114 -20.27 -12.68 4.95
CA TRP A 114 -19.60 -13.17 6.14
C TRP A 114 -19.97 -12.32 7.36
N GLY A 115 -20.45 -12.97 8.41
CA GLY A 115 -20.80 -12.29 9.66
C GLY A 115 -19.64 -11.54 10.29
N GLU A 116 -18.49 -12.14 10.25
CA GLU A 116 -17.24 -11.64 10.83
C GLU A 116 -16.75 -10.35 10.13
N TYR A 117 -17.13 -10.11 8.89
CA TYR A 117 -16.85 -8.83 8.22
C TYR A 117 -17.30 -7.63 9.05
N LEU A 118 -18.37 -7.77 9.81
CA LEU A 118 -18.91 -6.71 10.64
C LEU A 118 -18.04 -6.38 11.87
N VAL A 119 -17.07 -7.19 12.22
CA VAL A 119 -16.06 -6.84 13.22
C VAL A 119 -15.23 -5.64 12.74
N MET A 120 -15.04 -5.49 11.41
CA MET A 120 -14.31 -4.37 10.80
C MET A 120 -15.19 -3.13 10.61
N ALA A 121 -16.48 -3.23 10.76
CA ALA A 121 -17.42 -2.12 10.59
C ALA A 121 -17.74 -1.44 11.93
N PRO A 122 -18.13 -0.16 11.94
CA PRO A 122 -18.64 0.50 13.13
C PRO A 122 -19.83 -0.28 13.72
N ARG A 123 -19.89 -0.37 15.04
CA ARG A 123 -20.93 -1.16 15.75
C ARG A 123 -22.36 -0.80 15.32
N TRP A 124 -22.66 0.47 15.10
CA TRP A 124 -23.99 0.91 14.65
C TRP A 124 -24.36 0.36 13.27
N LYS A 125 -23.38 0.28 12.32
CA LYS A 125 -23.57 -0.30 10.99
C LYS A 125 -23.83 -1.80 11.11
N SER A 126 -23.07 -2.49 11.96
CA SER A 126 -23.26 -3.91 12.25
C SER A 126 -24.67 -4.19 12.81
N TYR A 127 -25.11 -3.37 13.77
CA TYR A 127 -26.44 -3.49 14.35
C TYR A 127 -27.55 -3.24 13.31
N LEU A 128 -27.40 -2.20 12.48
CA LEU A 128 -28.35 -1.91 11.41
C LEU A 128 -28.49 -3.09 10.42
N LEU A 129 -27.38 -3.60 9.91
CA LEU A 129 -27.38 -4.64 8.89
C LEU A 129 -27.81 -6.02 9.42
N TYR A 130 -27.53 -6.35 10.68
CA TYR A 130 -27.83 -7.66 11.25
C TYR A 130 -29.12 -7.73 12.01
N LYS A 131 -29.51 -6.66 12.70
CA LYS A 131 -30.67 -6.67 13.58
C LYS A 131 -31.85 -5.91 12.97
N ILE A 132 -31.63 -4.69 12.51
CA ILE A 132 -32.76 -3.86 12.07
C ILE A 132 -33.21 -4.23 10.67
N TYR A 133 -32.32 -4.17 9.70
CA TYR A 133 -32.66 -4.37 8.27
C TYR A 133 -33.31 -5.73 7.99
N PRO A 134 -32.78 -6.89 8.44
CA PRO A 134 -33.40 -8.18 8.16
C PRO A 134 -34.78 -8.33 8.79
N HIS A 135 -35.01 -7.81 9.99
CA HIS A 135 -36.34 -7.84 10.62
C HIS A 135 -37.32 -6.93 9.90
N PHE A 136 -36.89 -5.74 9.50
CA PHE A 136 -37.72 -4.82 8.73
C PHE A 136 -38.13 -5.42 7.37
N MET A 137 -37.20 -6.04 6.64
CA MET A 137 -37.49 -6.72 5.37
C MET A 137 -38.47 -7.88 5.54
N ARG A 138 -38.39 -8.60 6.65
CA ARG A 138 -39.34 -9.65 6.98
C ARG A 138 -40.74 -9.10 7.25
N LEU A 139 -40.87 -7.99 7.94
CA LEU A 139 -42.14 -7.30 8.23
C LEU A 139 -42.80 -6.73 6.97
N LEU A 140 -42.02 -6.33 5.96
CA LEU A 140 -42.53 -5.85 4.66
C LEU A 140 -43.10 -6.96 3.75
N GLY A 141 -43.36 -8.16 4.28
CA GLY A 141 -43.97 -9.26 3.54
C GLY A 141 -42.95 -10.30 3.04
N GLY A 142 -41.76 -10.31 3.60
CA GLY A 142 -40.76 -11.35 3.32
C GLY A 142 -41.24 -12.72 3.85
N ASN A 143 -41.21 -13.76 2.99
CA ASN A 143 -41.59 -15.11 3.31
C ASN A 143 -40.41 -16.09 3.43
N ARG A 144 -39.16 -15.59 3.45
CA ARG A 144 -38.00 -16.44 3.60
C ARG A 144 -37.92 -17.06 5.00
N LYS A 145 -37.57 -18.34 5.07
CA LYS A 145 -37.57 -19.15 6.30
C LYS A 145 -36.68 -18.57 7.41
N TYR A 146 -35.49 -18.07 7.06
CA TYR A 146 -34.52 -17.58 8.03
C TYR A 146 -34.26 -16.10 7.83
N ILE A 147 -34.07 -15.36 8.93
CA ILE A 147 -33.74 -13.92 8.92
C ILE A 147 -32.44 -13.66 8.19
N ALA A 148 -31.47 -14.56 8.28
CA ALA A 148 -30.18 -14.45 7.59
C ALA A 148 -30.31 -14.27 6.06
N HIS A 149 -31.39 -14.77 5.47
CA HIS A 149 -31.66 -14.61 4.03
C HIS A 149 -32.01 -13.18 3.60
N TYR A 150 -32.20 -12.28 4.55
CA TYR A 150 -32.43 -10.86 4.28
C TYR A 150 -31.19 -10.00 4.52
N ILE A 151 -30.07 -10.59 4.96
CA ILE A 151 -28.81 -9.85 5.12
C ILE A 151 -28.33 -9.45 3.73
N PRO A 152 -27.95 -8.17 3.52
CA PRO A 152 -27.41 -7.74 2.24
C PRO A 152 -26.15 -8.51 1.87
N HIS A 153 -26.12 -9.01 0.65
CA HIS A 153 -24.93 -9.62 0.06
C HIS A 153 -24.02 -8.56 -0.53
N ARG A 154 -22.79 -8.97 -0.78
CA ARG A 154 -21.76 -8.21 -1.49
C ARG A 154 -20.85 -9.16 -2.26
N ASP A 155 -20.03 -8.60 -3.13
CA ASP A 155 -18.97 -9.39 -3.74
C ASP A 155 -18.00 -9.88 -2.68
N MET A 156 -17.81 -11.18 -2.66
CA MET A 156 -16.87 -11.92 -1.82
C MET A 156 -15.76 -12.47 -2.70
N TYR A 157 -14.57 -12.53 -2.15
CA TYR A 157 -13.38 -12.89 -2.90
C TYR A 157 -12.58 -13.98 -2.18
N PHE A 158 -11.95 -14.85 -2.96
CA PHE A 158 -10.93 -15.77 -2.47
C PHE A 158 -9.74 -15.80 -3.42
N SER A 159 -8.55 -15.87 -2.84
CA SER A 159 -7.30 -15.98 -3.56
C SER A 159 -6.25 -16.64 -2.66
N SER A 160 -5.42 -17.51 -3.27
CA SER A 160 -4.31 -18.21 -2.60
C SER A 160 -3.14 -18.46 -3.57
N PRO A 161 -2.54 -17.40 -4.14
CA PRO A 161 -1.48 -17.53 -5.11
C PRO A 161 -0.19 -18.08 -4.47
N THR A 162 0.63 -18.74 -5.26
CA THR A 162 2.01 -19.02 -4.86
C THR A 162 2.81 -17.71 -4.79
N LYS A 163 3.87 -17.66 -3.98
CA LYS A 163 4.78 -16.50 -3.89
C LYS A 163 5.32 -16.09 -5.26
N VAL A 164 5.73 -17.07 -6.08
CA VAL A 164 6.27 -16.82 -7.41
C VAL A 164 5.26 -16.12 -8.30
N TYR A 165 4.04 -16.68 -8.38
CA TYR A 165 2.98 -16.09 -9.21
C TYR A 165 2.55 -14.70 -8.69
N PHE A 166 2.48 -14.50 -7.37
CA PHE A 166 2.21 -13.20 -6.79
C PHE A 166 3.25 -12.16 -7.23
N CYS A 167 4.55 -12.48 -7.12
CA CYS A 167 5.62 -11.58 -7.55
C CYS A 167 5.56 -11.29 -9.05
N GLU A 168 5.23 -12.27 -9.90
CA GLU A 168 5.03 -12.04 -11.33
C GLU A 168 3.87 -11.07 -11.61
N CYS A 169 2.76 -11.20 -10.88
CA CYS A 169 1.65 -10.27 -10.98
C CYS A 169 2.05 -8.86 -10.53
N VAL A 170 2.86 -8.72 -9.46
CA VAL A 170 3.35 -7.41 -9.00
C VAL A 170 4.30 -6.79 -10.02
N LYS A 171 5.21 -7.57 -10.64
CA LYS A 171 6.08 -7.09 -11.71
C LYS A 171 5.26 -6.56 -12.89
N TRP A 172 4.23 -7.31 -13.30
CA TRP A 172 3.29 -6.86 -14.33
C TRP A 172 2.61 -5.54 -13.92
N TYR A 173 2.13 -5.43 -12.69
CA TYR A 173 1.46 -4.24 -12.17
C TYR A 173 2.36 -3.01 -12.23
N LEU A 174 3.58 -3.13 -11.72
CA LEU A 174 4.57 -2.06 -11.77
C LEU A 174 4.93 -1.64 -13.18
N THR A 175 5.11 -2.62 -14.08
CA THR A 175 5.40 -2.35 -15.48
C THR A 175 4.24 -1.62 -16.17
N ALA A 176 3.00 -2.05 -15.93
CA ALA A 176 1.81 -1.40 -16.50
C ALA A 176 1.66 0.06 -16.00
N LEU A 177 1.96 0.32 -14.72
CA LEU A 177 2.00 1.69 -14.19
C LEU A 177 3.09 2.52 -14.86
N CYS A 178 4.30 1.96 -15.05
CA CYS A 178 5.39 2.65 -15.72
C CYS A 178 5.09 2.94 -17.20
N GLU A 179 4.43 2.03 -17.91
CA GLU A 179 4.03 2.23 -19.32
C GLU A 179 3.06 3.40 -19.49
N VAL A 180 2.18 3.61 -18.52
CA VAL A 180 1.25 4.77 -18.54
C VAL A 180 1.98 6.08 -18.23
N ILE A 181 2.98 6.05 -17.36
CA ILE A 181 3.80 7.23 -17.04
C ILE A 181 4.66 7.64 -18.23
N ASP A 182 5.26 6.69 -18.92
CA ASP A 182 6.19 6.93 -20.02
C ASP A 182 5.77 6.20 -21.32
N PRO A 183 4.65 6.59 -21.94
CA PRO A 183 4.16 5.96 -23.17
C PRO A 183 5.09 6.15 -24.36
N SER A 184 5.88 7.22 -24.34
CA SER A 184 6.88 7.52 -25.39
C SER A 184 8.21 6.82 -25.20
N ASN A 185 8.40 6.15 -24.08
CA ASN A 185 9.63 5.47 -23.74
C ASN A 185 10.86 6.39 -23.68
N LYS A 186 10.66 7.59 -23.17
CA LYS A 186 11.65 8.66 -23.12
C LYS A 186 12.69 8.43 -22.01
N TYR A 187 12.23 7.93 -20.84
CA TYR A 187 13.05 7.88 -19.65
C TYR A 187 13.78 6.54 -19.51
N ASP A 188 15.02 6.59 -19.01
CA ASP A 188 15.79 5.39 -18.62
C ASP A 188 15.36 4.88 -17.25
N TYR A 189 14.95 5.80 -16.36
CA TYR A 189 14.56 5.50 -15.00
C TYR A 189 13.23 6.19 -14.65
N ILE A 190 12.44 5.51 -13.83
CA ILE A 190 11.25 6.09 -13.19
C ILE A 190 11.52 6.14 -11.69
N TYR A 191 11.47 7.34 -11.13
CA TYR A 191 11.68 7.58 -9.72
C TYR A 191 10.36 7.67 -8.98
N PHE A 192 10.21 6.88 -7.93
CA PHE A 192 9.09 6.96 -6.99
C PHE A 192 9.61 7.24 -5.60
N ASP A 193 9.26 8.38 -5.02
CA ASP A 193 9.55 8.64 -3.61
C ASP A 193 8.68 7.76 -2.71
N GLN A 194 9.26 7.20 -1.66
CA GLN A 194 8.60 6.37 -0.64
C GLN A 194 7.89 5.10 -1.17
N LEU A 195 8.27 4.55 -2.33
CA LEU A 195 7.69 3.29 -2.82
C LEU A 195 8.00 2.12 -1.88
N LEU A 196 9.17 2.17 -1.25
CA LEU A 196 9.65 1.19 -0.28
C LEU A 196 9.82 1.83 1.09
N PRO A 197 9.53 1.09 2.18
CA PRO A 197 9.89 1.54 3.52
C PRO A 197 11.41 1.40 3.72
N PRO A 198 12.02 2.19 4.61
CA PRO A 198 13.42 2.02 4.95
C PRO A 198 13.70 0.74 5.74
N THR A 199 12.67 0.06 6.24
CA THR A 199 12.75 -1.19 7.01
C THR A 199 12.37 -2.40 6.17
N GLY A 200 13.07 -3.53 6.34
CA GLY A 200 12.74 -4.78 5.66
C GLY A 200 12.79 -4.72 4.13
N ILE A 201 13.60 -3.82 3.59
CA ILE A 201 13.65 -3.48 2.16
C ILE A 201 13.91 -4.69 1.25
N ASN A 202 14.63 -5.71 1.76
CA ASN A 202 15.01 -6.87 0.96
C ASN A 202 13.82 -7.66 0.40
N ARG A 203 12.69 -7.69 1.13
CA ARG A 203 11.48 -8.41 0.67
C ARG A 203 10.89 -7.84 -0.61
N TYR A 204 11.11 -6.56 -0.85
CA TYR A 204 10.53 -5.85 -1.98
C TYR A 204 11.27 -6.09 -3.28
N PHE A 205 12.55 -6.50 -3.24
CA PHE A 205 13.35 -6.71 -4.46
C PHE A 205 12.78 -7.81 -5.35
N ASP A 206 12.05 -8.77 -4.80
CA ASP A 206 11.37 -9.82 -5.56
C ASP A 206 10.26 -9.27 -6.50
N TYR A 207 9.78 -8.06 -6.24
CA TYR A 207 8.75 -7.40 -7.04
C TYR A 207 9.27 -6.70 -8.30
N PHE A 208 10.57 -6.63 -8.47
CA PHE A 208 11.20 -5.87 -9.55
C PHE A 208 12.14 -6.73 -10.39
N GLU A 209 12.26 -6.38 -11.67
CA GLU A 209 13.36 -6.89 -12.50
C GLU A 209 14.64 -6.11 -12.24
N LYS A 210 14.52 -4.77 -12.22
CA LYS A 210 15.64 -3.86 -11.95
C LYS A 210 15.21 -2.72 -11.05
N MET A 211 15.80 -2.67 -9.86
CA MET A 211 15.52 -1.65 -8.90
C MET A 211 16.77 -1.14 -8.20
N LYS A 212 16.78 0.15 -7.89
CA LYS A 212 17.74 0.78 -6.98
C LYS A 212 16.98 1.49 -5.85
N ALA A 213 17.37 1.20 -4.63
CA ALA A 213 16.85 1.88 -3.44
C ALA A 213 17.90 2.82 -2.85
N ILE A 214 17.51 4.05 -2.58
CA ILE A 214 18.30 5.05 -1.89
C ILE A 214 17.71 5.17 -0.49
N VAL A 215 18.45 4.74 0.53
CA VAL A 215 18.00 4.85 1.92
C VAL A 215 18.54 6.16 2.50
N VAL A 216 17.63 7.00 2.96
CA VAL A 216 17.98 8.27 3.62
C VAL A 216 17.76 8.13 5.11
N ASP A 217 18.83 8.42 5.85
CA ASP A 217 18.83 8.43 7.31
C ASP A 217 19.22 9.82 7.82
N ARG A 218 18.70 10.19 8.98
CA ARG A 218 18.94 11.49 9.62
C ARG A 218 19.34 11.29 11.07
N ASP A 219 20.17 12.19 11.59
CA ASP A 219 20.49 12.20 13.03
C ASP A 219 19.20 12.22 13.86
N PRO A 220 19.04 11.29 14.82
CA PRO A 220 17.79 11.19 15.59
C PRO A 220 17.44 12.46 16.36
N ARG A 221 18.43 13.27 16.72
CA ARG A 221 18.19 14.55 17.41
C ARG A 221 17.56 15.59 16.48
N ASP A 222 18.09 15.69 15.26
CA ASP A 222 17.55 16.58 14.23
C ASP A 222 16.17 16.11 13.77
N TYR A 223 16.00 14.80 13.64
CA TYR A 223 14.71 14.17 13.33
C TYR A 223 13.67 14.48 14.40
N TYR A 224 14.03 14.36 15.70
CA TYR A 224 13.15 14.70 16.81
C TYR A 224 12.75 16.18 16.79
N LEU A 225 13.72 17.08 16.64
CA LEU A 225 13.46 18.52 16.60
C LEU A 225 12.54 18.90 15.43
N GLU A 226 12.77 18.34 14.27
CA GLU A 226 11.93 18.60 13.10
C GLU A 226 10.49 18.18 13.33
N ASN A 227 10.26 16.95 13.81
CA ASN A 227 8.91 16.39 13.92
C ASN A 227 8.16 16.85 15.15
N VAL A 228 8.83 17.10 16.27
CA VAL A 228 8.17 17.48 17.53
C VAL A 228 8.08 18.99 17.70
N VAL A 229 9.14 19.72 17.36
CA VAL A 229 9.21 21.15 17.61
C VAL A 229 8.71 21.95 16.41
N ARG A 230 9.16 21.59 15.19
CA ARG A 230 8.83 22.37 13.99
C ARG A 230 7.46 22.00 13.43
N TRP A 231 7.20 20.73 13.14
CA TRP A 231 5.93 20.31 12.55
C TRP A 231 4.85 20.07 13.57
N GLY A 232 5.18 19.40 14.69
CA GLY A 232 4.22 19.17 15.80
C GLY A 232 3.02 18.29 15.45
N GLU A 233 3.07 17.53 14.36
CA GLU A 233 1.92 16.76 13.84
C GLU A 233 1.50 15.57 14.70
N GLY A 234 2.32 15.17 15.66
CA GLY A 234 1.93 14.18 16.68
C GLY A 234 2.13 12.71 16.31
N TRP A 235 2.67 12.39 15.12
CA TRP A 235 3.00 11.01 14.73
C TRP A 235 4.31 10.50 15.37
N VAL A 236 5.09 11.41 15.96
CA VAL A 236 6.28 11.12 16.76
C VAL A 236 6.01 11.51 18.22
N PRO A 237 6.36 10.64 19.21
CA PRO A 237 6.17 10.96 20.63
C PRO A 237 6.92 12.23 21.05
N LYS A 238 6.23 13.12 21.78
CA LYS A 238 6.85 14.32 22.38
C LYS A 238 7.77 13.99 23.56
N ASP A 239 7.52 12.89 24.25
CA ASP A 239 8.38 12.42 25.32
C ASP A 239 9.65 11.79 24.73
N VAL A 240 10.81 12.30 25.12
CA VAL A 240 12.12 11.90 24.57
C VAL A 240 12.40 10.41 24.80
N ASN A 241 12.01 9.84 25.96
CA ASN A 241 12.26 8.44 26.24
C ASN A 241 11.41 7.53 25.34
N LYS A 242 10.14 7.88 25.13
CA LYS A 242 9.27 7.18 24.20
C LYS A 242 9.75 7.32 22.76
N PHE A 243 10.23 8.49 22.39
CA PHE A 243 10.83 8.70 21.08
C PHE A 243 12.05 7.80 20.86
N VAL A 244 12.97 7.73 21.82
CA VAL A 244 14.17 6.87 21.73
C VAL A 244 13.78 5.39 21.54
N VAL A 245 12.75 4.93 22.25
CA VAL A 245 12.24 3.55 22.07
C VAL A 245 11.68 3.34 20.67
N LEU A 246 10.84 4.26 20.19
CA LEU A 246 10.28 4.20 18.84
C LEU A 246 11.40 4.23 17.79
N TYR A 247 12.31 5.20 17.91
CA TYR A 247 13.40 5.37 16.97
C TYR A 247 14.29 4.13 16.88
N ARG A 248 14.71 3.58 18.00
CA ARG A 248 15.52 2.35 18.06
C ARG A 248 14.82 1.16 17.41
N ASN A 249 13.52 0.98 17.69
CA ASN A 249 12.77 -0.16 17.16
C ASN A 249 12.47 -0.03 15.67
N CYS A 250 12.30 1.18 15.17
CA CYS A 250 12.08 1.42 13.75
C CYS A 250 13.37 1.40 12.93
N LEU A 251 14.46 1.99 13.44
CA LEU A 251 15.67 2.22 12.65
C LEU A 251 16.73 1.13 12.80
N LEU A 252 16.79 0.42 13.92
CA LEU A 252 17.73 -0.72 14.08
C LEU A 252 17.40 -1.88 13.14
N TYR A 253 16.16 -1.95 12.61
CA TYR A 253 15.76 -2.93 11.60
C TYR A 253 15.95 -2.41 10.16
N THR A 254 16.36 -1.17 9.95
CA THR A 254 16.84 -0.72 8.66
C THR A 254 18.17 -1.42 8.37
N SER A 255 18.35 -1.83 7.15
CA SER A 255 19.53 -2.48 6.58
C SER A 255 20.83 -2.06 7.28
N PRO A 256 21.83 -2.96 7.45
CA PRO A 256 23.09 -2.57 8.06
C PRO A 256 23.61 -1.29 7.40
N SER A 257 23.84 -0.27 8.21
CA SER A 257 24.39 1.01 7.77
C SER A 257 25.64 0.75 6.91
N PRO A 258 25.91 1.52 5.86
CA PRO A 258 27.21 1.46 5.18
C PRO A 258 28.40 1.51 6.13
N ARG A 259 28.23 2.12 7.31
CA ARG A 259 29.23 2.13 8.40
C ARG A 259 29.44 0.76 9.04
N ASP A 260 28.38 -0.07 9.12
CA ASP A 260 28.47 -1.42 9.72
C ASP A 260 29.19 -2.40 8.79
N ARG A 261 29.19 -2.18 7.48
CA ARG A 261 29.97 -2.95 6.50
C ARG A 261 31.48 -2.73 6.59
N SER A 262 31.91 -1.61 7.13
CA SER A 262 33.35 -1.28 7.29
C SER A 262 33.99 -1.96 8.53
N LEU A 263 33.18 -2.48 9.45
CA LEU A 263 33.64 -3.16 10.66
C LEU A 263 33.74 -4.69 10.53
N SER A 264 33.33 -5.24 9.36
CA SER A 264 33.36 -6.69 9.09
C SER A 264 34.50 -7.10 8.16
N ARG A 265 35.66 -6.42 8.24
CA ARG A 265 36.92 -6.85 7.60
C ARG A 265 38.01 -7.06 8.60
#